data_8d9af3207d44a8302ca5233448f9039f
#
_entry.id   8d9af3207d44a8302ca5233448f9039f
#
_cell.length_a   1.000
_cell.length_b   1.000
_cell.length_c   1.000
_cell.angle_alpha   90.00
_cell.angle_beta   90.00
_cell.angle_gamma   90.00
#
_symmetry.space_group_name_H-M   'P 1'
#
loop_
_entity.id
_entity.type
_entity.pdbx_description
1 polymer ?
#
loop_
_entity_poly.entity_id
_entity_poly.type
_entity_poly.pdbx_seq_one_letter_code
_entity_poly.pdbx_strand_id
1 'polypeptide(L)'
;MAEIIDKDLAEFSYSSMANYAASVILDRAIPDARDGLKPVQRRIMWQTHLSKLTPKAKFMKLAKLSGLTLAYHAHGSGSISSAAVNLSQDWVRSVPLIDIQGNNGSIDGASEAADRYIEARQAIGAELLLNKINHNAVDLIDNFDNTEKEPRVLPASFPVAMTNGAAGIA
;
A
#
# COMPACT_ATOMS: atom_id res chain seq x y z
N MET A 1 34.60 -17.27 19.26
CA MET A 1 34.27 -16.66 20.58
C MET A 1 33.33 -15.49 20.30
N ALA A 2 32.18 -15.40 20.98
CA ALA A 2 31.33 -14.25 20.85
C ALA A 2 31.98 -13.04 21.55
N GLU A 3 32.08 -11.91 20.86
CA GLU A 3 32.60 -10.67 21.43
C GLU A 3 31.50 -10.05 22.30
N ILE A 4 31.80 -9.78 23.55
CA ILE A 4 30.88 -9.06 24.45
C ILE A 4 31.18 -7.57 24.29
N ILE A 5 30.19 -6.83 23.81
CA ILE A 5 30.26 -5.38 23.63
C ILE A 5 29.47 -4.73 24.75
N ASP A 6 30.14 -4.00 25.63
CA ASP A 6 29.49 -3.18 26.64
C ASP A 6 28.91 -1.91 25.98
N LYS A 7 27.62 -1.65 26.20
CA LYS A 7 26.93 -0.44 25.74
C LYS A 7 26.18 0.20 26.89
N ASP A 8 26.20 1.52 26.94
CA ASP A 8 25.31 2.27 27.82
C ASP A 8 23.85 2.04 27.43
N LEU A 9 23.03 1.67 28.40
CA LEU A 9 21.62 1.33 28.18
C LEU A 9 20.81 2.52 27.64
N ALA A 10 21.09 3.72 28.15
CA ALA A 10 20.37 4.92 27.72
C ALA A 10 20.71 5.27 26.27
N GLU A 11 21.99 5.25 25.90
CA GLU A 11 22.44 5.50 24.52
C GLU A 11 21.92 4.44 23.55
N PHE A 12 21.98 3.15 23.94
CA PHE A 12 21.44 2.06 23.14
C PHE A 12 19.92 2.20 22.94
N SER A 13 19.18 2.50 23.98
CA SER A 13 17.72 2.68 23.91
C SER A 13 17.36 3.87 23.04
N TYR A 14 18.03 5.01 23.20
CA TYR A 14 17.80 6.20 22.39
C TYR A 14 18.07 5.96 20.91
N SER A 15 19.23 5.38 20.58
CA SER A 15 19.60 5.10 19.18
C SER A 15 18.65 4.08 18.53
N SER A 16 18.25 3.05 19.27
CA SER A 16 17.29 2.04 18.78
C SER A 16 15.91 2.62 18.54
N MET A 17 15.43 3.46 19.48
CA MET A 17 14.15 4.17 19.34
C MET A 17 14.18 5.17 18.18
N ALA A 18 15.25 5.91 17.99
CA ALA A 18 15.39 6.86 16.89
C ALA A 18 15.38 6.14 15.53
N ASN A 19 16.12 5.04 15.40
CA ASN A 19 16.14 4.24 14.18
C ASN A 19 14.77 3.62 13.89
N TYR A 20 14.09 3.10 14.91
CA TYR A 20 12.74 2.55 14.76
C TYR A 20 11.74 3.64 14.34
N ALA A 21 11.76 4.79 15.02
CA ALA A 21 10.89 5.91 14.68
C ALA A 21 11.11 6.39 13.23
N ALA A 22 12.38 6.52 12.79
CA ALA A 22 12.71 6.89 11.42
C ALA A 22 12.15 5.87 10.40
N SER A 23 12.30 4.57 10.65
CA SER A 23 11.75 3.54 9.75
C SER A 23 10.22 3.58 9.69
N VAL A 24 9.53 3.75 10.83
CA VAL A 24 8.07 3.86 10.87
C VAL A 24 7.58 5.09 10.10
N ILE A 25 8.28 6.21 10.22
CA ILE A 25 7.93 7.43 9.49
C ILE A 25 8.11 7.22 7.97
N LEU A 26 9.29 6.79 7.55
CA LEU A 26 9.66 6.72 6.15
C LEU A 26 8.99 5.55 5.40
N ASP A 27 8.90 4.38 6.05
CA ASP A 27 8.48 3.14 5.40
C ASP A 27 7.01 2.76 5.66
N ARG A 28 6.28 3.56 6.44
CA ARG A 28 4.88 3.27 6.79
C ARG A 28 3.96 4.46 6.70
N ALA A 29 4.34 5.60 7.32
CA ALA A 29 3.40 6.68 7.59
C ALA A 29 3.31 7.71 6.47
N ILE A 30 4.44 8.04 5.82
CA ILE A 30 4.52 9.13 4.85
C ILE A 30 4.31 8.61 3.42
N PRO A 31 3.37 9.21 2.65
CA PRO A 31 3.25 8.95 1.22
C PRO A 31 4.48 9.48 0.46
N ASP A 32 4.92 8.76 -0.57
CA ASP A 32 5.96 9.25 -1.48
C ASP A 32 5.40 10.39 -2.35
N ALA A 33 6.15 11.48 -2.46
CA ALA A 33 5.71 12.66 -3.22
C ALA A 33 5.51 12.38 -4.72
N ARG A 34 6.18 11.37 -5.27
CA ARG A 34 6.16 11.03 -6.71
C ARG A 34 4.87 10.31 -7.11
N ASP A 35 4.38 9.37 -6.31
CA ASP A 35 3.17 8.60 -6.60
C ASP A 35 2.01 8.84 -5.61
N GLY A 36 2.25 9.63 -4.55
CA GLY A 36 1.23 9.98 -3.56
C GLY A 36 0.79 8.82 -2.67
N LEU A 37 1.51 7.71 -2.66
CA LEU A 37 1.10 6.48 -1.98
C LEU A 37 1.99 6.12 -0.79
N LYS A 38 1.36 5.57 0.24
CA LYS A 38 2.06 4.86 1.30
C LYS A 38 2.53 3.49 0.78
N PRO A 39 3.57 2.88 1.37
CA PRO A 39 4.08 1.58 0.93
C PRO A 39 3.01 0.50 0.80
N VAL A 40 2.10 0.34 1.77
CA VAL A 40 1.01 -0.64 1.70
C VAL A 40 0.08 -0.38 0.51
N GLN A 41 -0.25 0.87 0.22
CA GLN A 41 -1.11 1.25 -0.91
C GLN A 41 -0.44 0.92 -2.24
N ARG A 42 0.86 1.23 -2.36
CA ARG A 42 1.67 0.92 -3.55
C ARG A 42 1.73 -0.59 -3.80
N ARG A 43 1.92 -1.38 -2.76
CA ARG A 43 1.95 -2.85 -2.82
C ARG A 43 0.61 -3.46 -3.23
N ILE A 44 -0.52 -2.90 -2.74
CA ILE A 44 -1.85 -3.27 -3.21
C ILE A 44 -1.99 -2.99 -4.71
N MET A 45 -1.63 -1.79 -5.16
CA MET A 45 -1.70 -1.42 -6.57
C MET A 45 -0.80 -2.30 -7.44
N TRP A 46 0.41 -2.60 -6.98
CA TRP A 46 1.31 -3.54 -7.64
C TRP A 46 0.70 -4.94 -7.76
N GLN A 47 0.13 -5.46 -6.68
CA GLN A 47 -0.53 -6.77 -6.70
C GLN A 47 -1.74 -6.81 -7.62
N THR A 48 -2.52 -5.73 -7.71
CA THR A 48 -3.63 -5.66 -8.68
C THR A 48 -3.14 -5.69 -10.12
N HIS A 49 -1.97 -5.07 -10.39
CA HIS A 49 -1.32 -5.11 -11.71
C HIS A 49 -0.86 -6.53 -12.06
N LEU A 50 -0.13 -7.20 -11.17
CA LEU A 50 0.33 -8.58 -11.36
C LEU A 50 -0.83 -9.56 -11.57
N SER A 51 -1.92 -9.36 -10.83
CA SER A 51 -3.15 -10.15 -10.96
C SER A 51 -4.01 -9.77 -12.16
N LYS A 52 -3.58 -8.79 -12.98
CA LYS A 52 -4.32 -8.29 -14.15
C LYS A 52 -5.76 -7.85 -13.83
N LEU A 53 -5.97 -7.30 -12.66
CA LEU A 53 -7.27 -6.82 -12.17
C LEU A 53 -7.60 -5.43 -12.75
N THR A 54 -7.56 -5.28 -14.05
CA THR A 54 -7.90 -4.02 -14.73
C THR A 54 -9.36 -3.61 -14.44
N PRO A 55 -9.76 -2.35 -14.69
CA PRO A 55 -11.15 -1.89 -14.47
C PRO A 55 -12.21 -2.68 -15.23
N LYS A 56 -11.80 -3.39 -16.30
CA LYS A 56 -12.68 -4.25 -17.11
C LYS A 56 -12.61 -5.73 -16.73
N ALA A 57 -11.69 -6.10 -15.84
CA ALA A 57 -11.54 -7.47 -15.37
C ALA A 57 -12.68 -7.88 -14.43
N LYS A 58 -12.84 -9.17 -14.22
CA LYS A 58 -13.70 -9.70 -13.16
C LYS A 58 -13.15 -9.29 -11.80
N PHE A 59 -14.05 -9.03 -10.88
CA PHE A 59 -13.70 -8.79 -9.49
C PHE A 59 -13.03 -10.01 -8.84
N MET A 60 -12.13 -9.75 -7.92
CA MET A 60 -11.48 -10.76 -7.08
C MET A 60 -11.89 -10.54 -5.62
N LYS A 61 -12.09 -11.60 -4.85
CA LYS A 61 -12.31 -11.48 -3.39
C LYS A 61 -11.20 -10.67 -2.74
N LEU A 62 -11.57 -9.69 -1.90
CA LEU A 62 -10.60 -8.83 -1.23
C LEU A 62 -9.66 -9.65 -0.34
N ALA A 63 -10.18 -10.67 0.35
CA ALA A 63 -9.37 -11.60 1.14
C ALA A 63 -8.25 -12.28 0.30
N LYS A 64 -8.54 -12.63 -0.97
CA LYS A 64 -7.53 -13.19 -1.87
C LYS A 64 -6.49 -12.14 -2.29
N LEU A 65 -6.94 -10.94 -2.65
CA LEU A 65 -6.04 -9.83 -3.00
C LEU A 65 -5.11 -9.50 -1.83
N SER A 66 -5.66 -9.40 -0.62
CA SER A 66 -4.88 -9.12 0.60
C SER A 66 -3.88 -10.24 0.89
N GLY A 67 -4.29 -11.50 0.75
CA GLY A 67 -3.39 -12.64 0.91
C GLY A 67 -2.22 -12.64 -0.07
N LEU A 68 -2.46 -12.32 -1.34
CA LEU A 68 -1.39 -12.19 -2.34
C LEU A 68 -0.46 -10.99 -2.06
N THR A 69 -1.00 -9.91 -1.50
CA THR A 69 -0.22 -8.71 -1.16
C THR A 69 0.74 -8.97 0.02
N LEU A 70 0.49 -9.98 0.85
CA LEU A 70 1.39 -10.36 1.95
C LEU A 70 2.81 -10.73 1.46
N ALA A 71 2.96 -11.18 0.21
CA ALA A 71 4.28 -11.41 -0.39
C ALA A 71 5.17 -10.15 -0.41
N TYR A 72 4.57 -8.96 -0.36
CA TYR A 72 5.28 -7.68 -0.37
C TYR A 72 5.16 -6.92 0.95
N HIS A 73 4.13 -7.19 1.74
CA HIS A 73 3.82 -6.44 2.96
C HIS A 73 3.72 -7.39 4.16
N ALA A 74 4.82 -7.57 4.88
CA ALA A 74 4.98 -8.51 6.01
C ALA A 74 4.27 -8.02 7.29
N HIS A 75 2.99 -7.66 7.17
CA HIS A 75 2.09 -7.24 8.25
C HIS A 75 0.76 -8.00 8.14
N GLY A 76 -0.12 -7.88 9.11
CA GLY A 76 -1.39 -8.61 9.08
C GLY A 76 -2.28 -8.24 7.89
N SER A 77 -3.00 -9.22 7.31
CA SER A 77 -3.90 -9.01 6.15
C SER A 77 -5.00 -7.96 6.40
N GLY A 78 -5.42 -7.77 7.64
CA GLY A 78 -6.40 -6.75 8.01
C GLY A 78 -5.98 -5.34 7.64
N SER A 79 -4.71 -4.98 7.84
CA SER A 79 -4.18 -3.66 7.45
C SER A 79 -4.22 -3.45 5.93
N ILE A 80 -3.97 -4.51 5.16
CA ILE A 80 -4.04 -4.49 3.70
C ILE A 80 -5.49 -4.33 3.24
N SER A 81 -6.42 -5.10 3.82
CA SER A 81 -7.86 -5.02 3.50
C SER A 81 -8.41 -3.63 3.78
N SER A 82 -8.14 -3.06 4.97
CA SER A 82 -8.58 -1.71 5.33
C SER A 82 -7.96 -0.63 4.43
N ALA A 83 -6.68 -0.77 4.05
CA ALA A 83 -6.05 0.15 3.11
C ALA A 83 -6.69 0.08 1.72
N ALA A 84 -7.02 -1.13 1.22
CA ALA A 84 -7.70 -1.30 -0.06
C ALA A 84 -9.11 -0.70 -0.05
N VAL A 85 -9.87 -0.89 1.02
CA VAL A 85 -11.18 -0.26 1.21
C VAL A 85 -11.05 1.27 1.20
N ASN A 86 -10.11 1.83 1.94
CA ASN A 86 -9.87 3.28 1.96
C ASN A 86 -9.53 3.85 0.57
N LEU A 87 -8.82 3.08 -0.28
CA LEU A 87 -8.54 3.48 -1.67
C LEU A 87 -9.77 3.43 -2.59
N SER A 88 -10.87 2.82 -2.17
CA SER A 88 -12.12 2.71 -2.94
C SER A 88 -13.18 3.72 -2.55
N GLN A 89 -13.05 4.37 -1.39
CA GLN A 89 -14.08 5.26 -0.83
C GLN A 89 -14.03 6.63 -1.51
N ASP A 90 -15.08 6.99 -2.24
CA ASP A 90 -15.17 8.25 -3.00
C ASP A 90 -15.36 9.49 -2.10
N TRP A 91 -15.82 9.31 -0.87
CA TRP A 91 -15.85 10.36 0.17
C TRP A 91 -14.48 10.58 0.84
N VAL A 92 -13.52 9.69 0.62
CA VAL A 92 -12.14 9.79 1.15
C VAL A 92 -11.16 10.14 0.03
N ARG A 93 -11.42 9.68 -1.20
CA ARG A 93 -10.53 9.82 -2.36
C ARG A 93 -11.27 10.50 -3.50
N SER A 94 -10.80 11.67 -3.92
CA SER A 94 -11.35 12.35 -5.10
C SER A 94 -11.21 11.50 -6.37
N VAL A 95 -10.15 10.69 -6.44
CA VAL A 95 -9.93 9.73 -7.52
C VAL A 95 -9.68 8.35 -6.89
N PRO A 96 -10.72 7.52 -6.71
CA PRO A 96 -10.55 6.15 -6.22
C PRO A 96 -9.60 5.33 -7.09
N LEU A 97 -8.76 4.52 -6.46
CA LEU A 97 -7.80 3.64 -7.15
C LEU A 97 -8.26 2.17 -7.15
N ILE A 98 -9.14 1.82 -6.24
CA ILE A 98 -9.78 0.50 -6.15
C ILE A 98 -11.28 0.66 -6.37
N ASP A 99 -11.86 -0.24 -7.13
CA ASP A 99 -13.29 -0.43 -7.32
C ASP A 99 -13.72 -1.64 -6.49
N ILE A 100 -14.72 -1.46 -5.61
CA ILE A 100 -15.22 -2.50 -4.72
C ILE A 100 -16.67 -2.86 -5.09
N GLN A 101 -16.93 -4.14 -5.16
CA GLN A 101 -18.27 -4.70 -5.21
C GLN A 101 -18.64 -5.25 -3.84
N GLY A 102 -19.65 -4.66 -3.22
CA GLY A 102 -20.11 -4.99 -1.88
C GLY A 102 -20.11 -3.77 -0.96
N ASN A 103 -20.26 -3.98 0.34
CA ASN A 103 -20.27 -2.91 1.34
C ASN A 103 -18.83 -2.50 1.69
N ASN A 104 -18.41 -1.30 1.26
CA ASN A 104 -17.11 -0.69 1.59
C ASN A 104 -17.22 0.39 2.69
N GLY A 105 -18.27 0.36 3.52
CA GLY A 105 -18.52 1.35 4.56
C GLY A 105 -19.41 2.50 4.09
N SER A 106 -19.57 3.52 4.92
CA SER A 106 -20.30 4.74 4.59
C SER A 106 -19.63 5.98 5.19
N ILE A 107 -19.99 7.15 4.66
CA ILE A 107 -19.53 8.44 5.18
C ILE A 107 -20.01 8.69 6.63
N ASP A 108 -21.14 8.07 7.02
CA ASP A 108 -21.71 8.17 8.37
C ASP A 108 -20.99 7.28 9.40
N GLY A 109 -19.90 6.60 9.00
CA GLY A 109 -19.06 5.81 9.89
C GLY A 109 -19.47 4.33 10.01
N ALA A 110 -20.35 3.82 9.16
CA ALA A 110 -20.58 2.38 9.09
C ALA A 110 -19.34 1.67 8.57
N SER A 111 -18.96 0.58 9.23
CA SER A 111 -17.80 -0.22 8.84
C SER A 111 -18.06 -0.99 7.54
N GLU A 112 -16.99 -1.29 6.84
CA GLU A 112 -17.00 -2.19 5.69
C GLU A 112 -17.37 -3.63 6.10
N ALA A 113 -17.88 -4.40 5.16
CA ALA A 113 -18.07 -5.83 5.36
C ALA A 113 -16.72 -6.56 5.42
N ALA A 114 -16.68 -7.74 6.04
CA ALA A 114 -15.46 -8.54 6.07
C ALA A 114 -14.96 -8.85 4.65
N ASP A 115 -13.65 -8.87 4.48
CA ASP A 115 -12.93 -9.01 3.21
C ASP A 115 -13.32 -10.26 2.38
N ARG A 116 -13.83 -11.30 3.04
CA ARG A 116 -14.35 -12.51 2.37
C ARG A 116 -15.67 -12.28 1.63
N TYR A 117 -16.42 -11.23 1.97
CA TYR A 117 -17.71 -10.90 1.36
C TYR A 117 -17.62 -9.88 0.25
N ILE A 118 -16.61 -9.02 0.27
CA ILE A 118 -16.41 -7.97 -0.73
C ILE A 118 -15.38 -8.37 -1.79
N GLU A 119 -15.50 -7.77 -2.94
CA GLU A 119 -14.64 -8.04 -4.09
C GLU A 119 -14.04 -6.75 -4.60
N ALA A 120 -12.82 -6.82 -5.12
CA ALA A 120 -12.04 -5.67 -5.55
C ALA A 120 -11.43 -5.86 -6.94
N ARG A 121 -11.22 -4.74 -7.63
CA ARG A 121 -10.41 -4.60 -8.85
C ARG A 121 -9.86 -3.18 -8.92
N GLN A 122 -9.06 -2.88 -9.92
CA GLN A 122 -8.62 -1.52 -10.18
C GLN A 122 -9.82 -0.63 -10.56
N ALA A 123 -9.86 0.60 -10.04
CA ALA A 123 -10.70 1.66 -10.57
C ALA A 123 -10.02 2.33 -11.78
N ILE A 124 -10.75 3.18 -12.50
CA ILE A 124 -10.23 3.88 -13.69
C ILE A 124 -8.99 4.72 -13.34
N GLY A 125 -8.96 5.35 -12.16
CA GLY A 125 -7.79 6.13 -11.70
C GLY A 125 -6.51 5.30 -11.62
N ALA A 126 -6.62 4.02 -11.35
CA ALA A 126 -5.47 3.11 -11.30
C ALA A 126 -4.79 2.90 -12.65
N GLU A 127 -5.53 2.95 -13.76
CA GLU A 127 -4.93 2.85 -15.10
C GLU A 127 -3.96 4.00 -15.36
N LEU A 128 -4.30 5.21 -14.92
CA LEU A 128 -3.42 6.38 -15.05
C LEU A 128 -2.21 6.28 -14.12
N LEU A 129 -2.41 5.74 -12.91
CA LEU A 129 -1.33 5.54 -11.95
C LEU A 129 -0.31 4.51 -12.44
N LEU A 130 -0.77 3.41 -13.01
CA LEU A 130 0.04 2.28 -13.47
C LEU A 130 0.50 2.41 -14.93
N ASN A 131 0.08 3.45 -15.63
CA ASN A 131 0.46 3.68 -17.01
C ASN A 131 1.99 3.67 -17.16
N LYS A 132 2.48 2.97 -18.18
CA LYS A 132 3.92 2.80 -18.48
C LYS A 132 4.73 1.97 -17.47
N ILE A 133 4.11 1.31 -16.50
CA ILE A 133 4.85 0.46 -15.54
C ILE A 133 5.66 -0.65 -16.26
N ASN A 134 5.16 -1.16 -17.37
CA ASN A 134 5.82 -2.17 -18.20
C ASN A 134 6.88 -1.61 -19.16
N HIS A 135 7.16 -0.31 -19.12
CA HIS A 135 8.12 0.36 -20.03
C HIS A 135 9.44 0.72 -19.33
N ASN A 136 9.81 0.00 -18.28
CA ASN A 136 10.99 0.30 -17.45
C ASN A 136 11.00 1.74 -16.91
N ALA A 137 9.81 2.28 -16.63
CA ALA A 137 9.66 3.65 -16.14
C ALA A 137 9.98 3.80 -14.65
N VAL A 138 10.15 2.68 -13.93
CA VAL A 138 10.41 2.66 -12.48
C VAL A 138 11.41 1.58 -12.12
N ASP A 139 12.16 1.83 -11.06
CA ASP A 139 13.08 0.85 -10.50
C ASP A 139 12.31 -0.21 -9.70
N LEU A 140 12.65 -1.47 -9.95
CA LEU A 140 12.18 -2.59 -9.15
C LEU A 140 13.23 -2.92 -8.09
N ILE A 141 12.77 -3.08 -6.86
CA ILE A 141 13.58 -3.48 -5.70
C ILE A 141 13.11 -4.85 -5.20
N ASP A 142 13.96 -5.51 -4.43
CA ASP A 142 13.58 -6.74 -3.76
C ASP A 142 12.57 -6.46 -2.65
N ASN A 143 11.61 -7.38 -2.46
CA ASN A 143 10.72 -7.37 -1.32
C ASN A 143 11.48 -7.72 -0.02
N PHE A 144 10.79 -7.79 1.11
CA PHE A 144 11.40 -8.01 2.44
C PHE A 144 12.18 -9.32 2.60
N ASP A 145 11.91 -10.36 1.82
CA ASP A 145 12.57 -11.68 1.88
C ASP A 145 13.39 -12.00 0.61
N ASN A 146 13.54 -11.05 -0.31
CA ASN A 146 14.26 -11.15 -1.58
C ASN A 146 13.73 -12.25 -2.53
N THR A 147 12.48 -12.67 -2.38
CA THR A 147 11.86 -13.69 -3.25
C THR A 147 11.12 -13.07 -4.44
N GLU A 148 10.66 -11.83 -4.31
CA GLU A 148 9.85 -11.14 -5.29
C GLU A 148 10.38 -9.72 -5.53
N LYS A 149 9.92 -9.10 -6.62
CA LYS A 149 10.26 -7.70 -6.95
C LYS A 149 9.04 -6.80 -6.80
N GLU A 150 9.24 -5.63 -6.19
CA GLU A 150 8.22 -4.59 -6.08
C GLU A 150 8.74 -3.25 -6.63
N PRO A 151 7.89 -2.37 -7.17
CA PRO A 151 8.32 -1.06 -7.63
C PRO A 151 8.64 -0.16 -6.43
N ARG A 152 9.78 0.53 -6.50
CA ARG A 152 10.14 1.56 -5.51
C ARG A 152 9.09 2.67 -5.47
N VAL A 153 8.54 3.02 -6.64
CA VAL A 153 7.52 4.05 -6.84
C VAL A 153 6.72 3.66 -8.09
N LEU A 154 5.45 4.08 -8.19
CA LEU A 154 4.66 3.87 -9.39
C LEU A 154 4.86 5.01 -10.40
N PRO A 155 4.61 4.79 -11.72
CA PRO A 155 4.85 5.79 -12.76
C PRO A 155 4.03 7.08 -12.60
N ALA A 156 2.81 6.98 -12.06
CA ALA A 156 1.91 8.07 -11.69
C ALA A 156 1.77 9.17 -12.77
N SER A 157 0.99 8.90 -13.82
CA SER A 157 0.74 9.87 -14.90
C SER A 157 -0.13 11.07 -14.46
N PHE A 158 -0.58 11.13 -13.21
CA PHE A 158 -1.28 12.26 -12.61
C PHE A 158 -0.84 12.46 -11.16
N PRO A 159 -0.96 13.68 -10.61
CA PRO A 159 -0.43 14.02 -9.28
C PRO A 159 -1.37 13.51 -8.16
N VAL A 160 -1.27 12.23 -7.81
CA VAL A 160 -2.12 11.56 -6.81
C VAL A 160 -2.11 12.28 -5.47
N ALA A 161 -0.94 12.73 -5.01
CA ALA A 161 -0.81 13.46 -3.75
C ALA A 161 -1.63 14.75 -3.72
N MET A 162 -1.78 15.43 -4.86
CA MET A 162 -2.57 16.66 -4.96
C MET A 162 -4.07 16.36 -5.10
N THR A 163 -4.44 15.31 -5.80
CA THR A 163 -5.86 14.97 -6.05
C THR A 163 -6.50 14.25 -4.88
N ASN A 164 -5.79 13.32 -4.25
CA ASN A 164 -6.29 12.50 -3.15
C ASN A 164 -5.81 12.94 -1.76
N GLY A 165 -4.98 13.97 -1.72
CA GLY A 165 -4.31 14.38 -0.50
C GLY A 165 -3.15 13.43 -0.13
N ALA A 166 -2.22 13.94 0.67
CA ALA A 166 -1.10 13.19 1.21
C ALA A 166 -0.95 13.54 2.69
N ALA A 167 -1.28 12.61 3.57
CA ALA A 167 -1.15 12.78 5.01
C ALA A 167 -0.48 11.55 5.62
N GLY A 168 0.45 11.79 6.52
CA GLY A 168 1.10 10.78 7.33
C GLY A 168 1.21 11.27 8.77
N ILE A 169 0.83 10.40 9.71
CA ILE A 169 1.03 10.61 11.15
C ILE A 169 1.92 9.47 11.62
N ALA A 170 3.03 9.85 12.24
CA ALA A 170 3.97 8.91 12.82
C ALA A 170 3.74 8.78 14.33
#